data_5fda8193dced97f0294373878278e9a5
#
_entry.id   5fda8193dced97f0294373878278e9a5
#
_cell.length_a   1.000
_cell.length_b   1.000
_cell.length_c   1.000
_cell.angle_alpha   90.00
_cell.angle_beta   90.00
_cell.angle_gamma   90.00
#
_symmetry.space_group_name_H-M   'P 1'
#
loop_
_entity.id
_entity.type
_entity.pdbx_description
1 polymer ?
#
loop_
_entity_poly.entity_id
_entity_poly.type
_entity_poly.pdbx_seq_one_letter_code
_entity_poly.pdbx_strand_id
1 'polypeptide(L)'
;MSSSATEGVPTSDGQRFIPGDGPNVHLLSEHTRHEIDGWISRFPAGRQRSATLSALRFAQEQNQGFLTGPIMDAVAEYLRLPSIQVYEVATFYSMFETHECGRHHVSVCTNISCWLNGAEDILAHCERKLGI
;
A
#
# COMPACT_ATOMS: atom_id res chain seq x y z
N MET A 1 4.25 -13.88 -29.67
CA MET A 1 4.33 -12.39 -29.64
C MET A 1 2.94 -11.85 -29.37
N SER A 2 2.58 -11.77 -28.11
CA SER A 2 1.28 -11.23 -27.71
C SER A 2 1.51 -9.79 -27.29
N SER A 3 1.31 -8.85 -28.23
CA SER A 3 1.10 -7.46 -27.94
C SER A 3 -0.27 -7.36 -27.28
N SER A 4 -0.34 -7.51 -25.95
CA SER A 4 -1.51 -7.07 -25.20
C SER A 4 -1.51 -5.55 -25.29
N ALA A 5 -2.20 -5.05 -26.31
CA ALA A 5 -2.57 -3.65 -26.40
C ALA A 5 -3.13 -3.26 -25.03
N THR A 6 -2.58 -2.21 -24.48
CA THR A 6 -2.89 -1.67 -23.14
C THR A 6 -4.34 -1.18 -23.17
N GLU A 7 -5.29 -2.09 -23.01
CA GLU A 7 -6.68 -1.72 -22.77
C GLU A 7 -6.70 -1.06 -21.38
N GLY A 8 -6.86 0.25 -21.37
CA GLY A 8 -6.90 1.01 -20.12
C GLY A 8 -8.01 0.52 -19.21
N VAL A 9 -7.82 0.69 -17.90
CA VAL A 9 -8.78 0.33 -16.86
C VAL A 9 -10.05 1.20 -17.02
N PRO A 10 -11.25 0.61 -17.13
CA PRO A 10 -12.48 1.39 -17.16
C PRO A 10 -12.70 2.10 -15.82
N THR A 11 -13.13 3.33 -15.86
CA THR A 11 -13.40 4.15 -14.66
C THR A 11 -14.90 4.37 -14.47
N SER A 12 -15.32 4.80 -13.28
CA SER A 12 -16.73 4.92 -12.90
C SER A 12 -17.52 5.93 -13.75
N ASP A 13 -16.85 6.85 -14.41
CA ASP A 13 -17.43 7.85 -15.34
C ASP A 13 -17.44 7.40 -16.81
N GLY A 14 -17.10 6.14 -17.08
CA GLY A 14 -17.08 5.56 -18.42
C GLY A 14 -15.84 5.92 -19.25
N GLN A 15 -14.87 6.63 -18.67
CA GLN A 15 -13.58 6.88 -19.30
C GLN A 15 -12.62 5.69 -19.07
N ARG A 16 -11.38 5.80 -19.55
CA ARG A 16 -10.36 4.78 -19.34
C ARG A 16 -9.10 5.42 -18.75
N PHE A 17 -8.58 4.82 -17.70
CA PHE A 17 -7.25 5.12 -17.17
C PHE A 17 -6.24 4.16 -17.77
N ILE A 18 -5.14 4.68 -18.28
CA ILE A 18 -4.02 3.88 -18.77
C ILE A 18 -2.96 3.88 -17.67
N PRO A 19 -2.72 2.73 -17.01
CA PRO A 19 -1.66 2.61 -16.01
C PRO A 19 -0.30 3.04 -16.55
N GLY A 20 0.58 3.47 -15.67
CA GLY A 20 1.95 3.79 -16.04
C GLY A 20 2.76 2.52 -16.30
N ASP A 21 3.82 2.66 -17.10
CA ASP A 21 4.76 1.61 -17.44
C ASP A 21 6.19 2.08 -17.12
N GLY A 22 6.42 2.39 -15.85
CA GLY A 22 7.71 2.84 -15.36
C GLY A 22 8.67 1.68 -15.07
N PRO A 23 9.96 1.99 -14.80
CA PRO A 23 11.01 0.97 -14.62
C PRO A 23 10.76 0.03 -13.44
N ASN A 24 10.00 0.45 -12.43
CA ASN A 24 9.73 -0.36 -11.24
C ASN A 24 8.42 -1.14 -11.31
N VAL A 25 7.54 -0.85 -12.26
CA VAL A 25 6.21 -1.49 -12.37
C VAL A 25 6.29 -3.03 -12.44
N HIS A 26 7.38 -3.57 -12.98
CA HIS A 26 7.62 -5.02 -13.02
C HIS A 26 7.71 -5.66 -11.62
N LEU A 27 7.98 -4.87 -10.57
CA LEU A 27 8.00 -5.35 -9.17
C LEU A 27 6.60 -5.67 -8.64
N LEU A 28 5.55 -5.11 -9.25
CA LEU A 28 4.17 -5.45 -8.92
C LEU A 28 3.76 -6.72 -9.67
N SER A 29 3.32 -7.73 -8.94
CA SER A 29 2.81 -8.96 -9.55
C SER A 29 1.57 -8.68 -10.41
N GLU A 30 1.27 -9.57 -11.33
CA GLU A 30 0.07 -9.46 -12.17
C GLU A 30 -1.21 -9.46 -11.32
N HIS A 31 -1.26 -10.28 -10.28
CA HIS A 31 -2.34 -10.29 -9.31
C HIS A 31 -2.51 -8.93 -8.62
N THR A 32 -1.42 -8.37 -8.10
CA THR A 32 -1.44 -7.05 -7.44
C THR A 32 -1.92 -5.95 -8.38
N ARG A 33 -1.45 -5.94 -9.62
CA ARG A 33 -1.91 -4.98 -10.64
C ARG A 33 -3.41 -5.12 -10.91
N HIS A 34 -3.90 -6.35 -11.03
CA HIS A 34 -5.33 -6.62 -11.23
C HIS A 34 -6.19 -6.09 -10.07
N GLU A 35 -5.74 -6.29 -8.82
CA GLU A 35 -6.43 -5.74 -7.65
C GLU A 35 -6.43 -4.21 -7.64
N ILE A 36 -5.31 -3.59 -8.00
CA ILE A 36 -5.20 -2.13 -8.13
C ILE A 36 -6.17 -1.60 -9.20
N ASP A 37 -6.25 -2.26 -10.34
CA ASP A 37 -7.17 -1.91 -11.43
C ASP A 37 -8.63 -1.99 -10.99
N GLY A 38 -8.98 -3.01 -10.21
CA GLY A 38 -10.29 -3.13 -9.58
C GLY A 38 -10.65 -1.95 -8.67
N TRP A 39 -9.66 -1.35 -8.01
CA TRP A 39 -9.87 -0.14 -7.22
C TRP A 39 -9.92 1.13 -8.09
N ILE A 40 -9.04 1.26 -9.07
CA ILE A 40 -9.07 2.39 -10.01
C ILE A 40 -10.44 2.50 -10.69
N SER A 41 -11.03 1.38 -11.07
CA SER A 41 -12.33 1.33 -11.74
C SER A 41 -13.49 1.94 -10.94
N ARG A 42 -13.33 2.06 -9.61
CA ARG A 42 -14.36 2.63 -8.72
C ARG A 42 -14.37 4.15 -8.70
N PHE A 43 -13.33 4.78 -9.22
CA PHE A 43 -13.17 6.24 -9.21
C PHE A 43 -13.29 6.83 -10.61
N PRO A 44 -13.68 8.12 -10.74
CA PRO A 44 -13.65 8.82 -12.03
C PRO A 44 -12.22 8.94 -12.58
N ALA A 45 -12.10 9.10 -13.88
CA ALA A 45 -10.83 9.39 -14.53
C ALA A 45 -10.17 10.64 -13.92
N GLY A 46 -8.85 10.60 -13.75
CA GLY A 46 -8.09 11.65 -13.08
C GLY A 46 -8.14 11.60 -11.54
N ARG A 47 -8.87 10.64 -10.95
CA ARG A 47 -8.95 10.43 -9.50
C ARG A 47 -8.23 9.17 -9.02
N GLN A 48 -7.31 8.63 -9.80
CA GLN A 48 -6.53 7.43 -9.46
C GLN A 48 -5.73 7.56 -8.15
N ARG A 49 -5.44 8.79 -7.70
CA ARG A 49 -4.86 9.04 -6.38
C ARG A 49 -5.69 8.42 -5.25
N SER A 50 -6.99 8.33 -5.41
CA SER A 50 -7.88 7.71 -4.42
C SER A 50 -7.64 6.20 -4.25
N ALA A 51 -7.03 5.54 -5.23
CA ALA A 51 -6.65 4.14 -5.15
C ALA A 51 -5.31 3.89 -4.43
N THR A 52 -4.53 4.93 -4.08
CA THR A 52 -3.18 4.81 -3.52
C THR A 52 -3.15 3.95 -2.26
N LEU A 53 -4.10 4.15 -1.36
CA LEU A 53 -4.13 3.43 -0.08
C LEU A 53 -4.35 1.92 -0.30
N SER A 54 -5.26 1.56 -1.18
CA SER A 54 -5.51 0.15 -1.54
C SER A 54 -4.33 -0.44 -2.32
N ALA A 55 -3.73 0.33 -3.23
CA ALA A 55 -2.57 -0.11 -4.00
C ALA A 55 -1.37 -0.42 -3.09
N LEU A 56 -1.07 0.45 -2.12
CA LEU A 56 -0.02 0.22 -1.13
C LEU A 56 -0.30 -1.01 -0.26
N ARG A 57 -1.56 -1.23 0.11
CA ARG A 57 -1.95 -2.42 0.88
C ARG A 57 -1.64 -3.70 0.12
N PHE A 58 -2.07 -3.83 -1.14
CA PHE A 58 -1.78 -5.02 -1.95
C PHE A 58 -0.29 -5.19 -2.24
N ALA A 59 0.43 -4.08 -2.46
CA ALA A 59 1.87 -4.11 -2.63
C ALA A 59 2.60 -4.56 -1.36
N GLN A 60 2.14 -4.16 -0.18
CA GLN A 60 2.65 -4.62 1.10
C GLN A 60 2.37 -6.10 1.34
N GLU A 61 1.15 -6.57 1.06
CA GLU A 61 0.77 -7.99 1.17
C GLU A 61 1.64 -8.87 0.25
N GLN A 62 1.89 -8.44 -0.98
CA GLN A 62 2.77 -9.11 -1.91
C GLN A 62 4.20 -9.21 -1.39
N ASN A 63 4.70 -8.21 -0.69
CA ASN A 63 6.08 -8.09 -0.20
C ASN A 63 6.23 -8.47 1.27
N GLN A 64 5.58 -9.51 1.72
CA GLN A 64 5.76 -10.09 3.06
C GLN A 64 5.41 -9.14 4.22
N GLY A 65 4.53 -8.17 3.98
CA GLY A 65 4.00 -7.29 5.03
C GLY A 65 4.73 -5.95 5.19
N PHE A 66 5.66 -5.60 4.31
CA PHE A 66 6.33 -4.30 4.35
C PHE A 66 6.53 -3.69 2.95
N LEU A 67 6.77 -2.38 2.90
CA LEU A 67 6.97 -1.60 1.69
C LEU A 67 8.43 -1.18 1.58
N THR A 68 9.08 -1.51 0.46
CA THR A 68 10.40 -0.97 0.12
C THR A 68 10.25 0.26 -0.76
N GLY A 69 11.30 1.11 -0.81
CA GLY A 69 11.33 2.27 -1.70
C GLY A 69 10.96 1.93 -3.14
N PRO A 70 11.63 0.94 -3.77
CA PRO A 70 11.29 0.53 -5.14
C PRO A 70 9.85 0.07 -5.34
N ILE A 71 9.23 -0.57 -4.34
CA ILE A 71 7.82 -0.98 -4.42
C ILE A 71 6.88 0.22 -4.33
N MET A 72 7.18 1.19 -3.47
CA MET A 72 6.42 2.44 -3.39
C MET A 72 6.54 3.25 -4.70
N ASP A 73 7.72 3.28 -5.29
CA ASP A 73 7.93 3.89 -6.61
C ASP A 73 7.16 3.15 -7.70
N ALA A 74 7.11 1.82 -7.67
CA ALA A 74 6.31 1.03 -8.60
C ALA A 74 4.81 1.37 -8.53
N VAL A 75 4.28 1.56 -7.32
CA VAL A 75 2.88 2.00 -7.12
C VAL A 75 2.68 3.41 -7.68
N ALA A 76 3.62 4.33 -7.44
CA ALA A 76 3.55 5.69 -7.95
C ALA A 76 3.56 5.71 -9.49
N GLU A 77 4.48 4.98 -10.10
CA GLU A 77 4.59 4.83 -11.55
C GLU A 77 3.31 4.25 -12.15
N TYR A 78 2.78 3.18 -11.56
CA TYR A 78 1.56 2.52 -12.03
C TYR A 78 0.34 3.44 -11.97
N LEU A 79 0.18 4.20 -10.89
CA LEU A 79 -0.90 5.16 -10.72
C LEU A 79 -0.64 6.51 -11.43
N ARG A 80 0.51 6.69 -12.06
CA ARG A 80 0.95 7.96 -12.67
C ARG A 80 0.92 9.13 -11.69
N LEU A 81 1.42 8.91 -10.50
CA LEU A 81 1.53 9.91 -9.44
C LEU A 81 3.00 10.24 -9.18
N PRO A 82 3.31 11.45 -8.71
CA PRO A 82 4.63 11.73 -8.16
C PRO A 82 4.92 10.80 -6.97
N SER A 83 6.12 10.22 -6.89
CA SER A 83 6.52 9.30 -5.82
C SER A 83 6.26 9.88 -4.44
N ILE A 84 6.50 11.18 -4.25
CA ILE A 84 6.28 11.84 -2.95
C ILE A 84 4.84 11.68 -2.43
N GLN A 85 3.83 11.68 -3.29
CA GLN A 85 2.43 11.52 -2.87
C GLN A 85 2.15 10.10 -2.35
N VAL A 86 2.85 9.10 -2.86
CA VAL A 86 2.75 7.72 -2.40
C VAL A 86 3.50 7.55 -1.08
N TYR A 87 4.70 8.14 -0.97
CA TYR A 87 5.48 8.16 0.26
C TYR A 87 4.75 8.86 1.41
N GLU A 88 4.08 9.99 1.15
CA GLU A 88 3.23 10.67 2.14
C GLU A 88 2.18 9.73 2.72
N VAL A 89 1.49 8.96 1.89
CA VAL A 89 0.47 8.00 2.35
C VAL A 89 1.11 6.85 3.13
N ALA A 90 2.19 6.28 2.62
CA ALA A 90 2.88 5.15 3.24
C ALA A 90 3.45 5.49 4.63
N THR A 91 3.92 6.72 4.83
CA THR A 91 4.49 7.17 6.10
C THR A 91 3.47 7.76 7.07
N PHE A 92 2.35 8.23 6.57
CA PHE A 92 1.29 8.80 7.41
C PHE A 92 0.44 7.74 8.12
N TYR A 93 0.10 6.66 7.42
CA TYR A 93 -0.79 5.64 7.96
C TYR A 93 -0.01 4.54 8.68
N SER A 94 -0.30 4.32 9.96
CA SER A 94 0.36 3.34 10.83
C SER A 94 0.13 1.88 10.43
N MET A 95 -0.73 1.61 9.45
CA MET A 95 -0.94 0.27 8.89
C MET A 95 0.13 -0.13 7.87
N PHE A 96 0.93 0.81 7.41
CA PHE A 96 2.02 0.56 6.47
C PHE A 96 3.35 0.49 7.20
N GLU A 97 4.07 -0.58 6.93
CA GLU A 97 5.40 -0.83 7.44
C GLU A 97 6.44 -0.55 6.35
N THR A 98 7.37 0.33 6.62
CA THR A 98 8.45 0.69 5.69
C THR A 98 9.75 -0.06 5.96
N HIS A 99 9.75 -0.96 6.93
CA HIS A 99 10.86 -1.80 7.33
C HIS A 99 10.42 -3.24 7.38
N GLU A 100 11.38 -4.15 7.28
CA GLU A 100 11.12 -5.58 7.39
C GLU A 100 10.50 -5.89 8.75
N CYS A 101 9.37 -6.59 8.73
CA CYS A 101 8.60 -6.98 9.91
C CYS A 101 8.80 -8.46 10.23
N GLY A 102 8.61 -8.81 11.50
CA GLY A 102 8.52 -10.21 11.91
C GLY A 102 7.28 -10.91 11.35
N ARG A 103 7.26 -12.24 11.42
CA ARG A 103 6.13 -13.06 10.95
C ARG A 103 4.80 -12.77 11.68
N HIS A 104 4.88 -12.25 12.87
CA HIS A 104 3.73 -11.91 13.70
C HIS A 104 3.84 -10.47 14.14
N HIS A 105 2.82 -9.68 13.84
CA HIS A 105 2.73 -8.30 14.26
C HIS A 105 1.71 -8.20 15.39
N VAL A 106 2.16 -7.72 16.55
CA VAL A 106 1.31 -7.50 17.72
C VAL A 106 1.16 -6.00 17.95
N SER A 107 -0.06 -5.49 17.82
CA SER A 107 -0.35 -4.07 18.02
C SER A 107 -0.97 -3.83 19.40
N VAL A 108 -0.38 -2.94 20.18
CA VAL A 108 -0.91 -2.48 21.45
C VAL A 108 -1.33 -1.01 21.31
N CYS A 109 -2.61 -0.73 21.56
CA CYS A 109 -3.10 0.64 21.50
C CYS A 109 -2.54 1.46 22.68
N THR A 110 -1.86 2.56 22.37
CA THR A 110 -1.31 3.50 23.35
C THR A 110 -1.98 4.88 23.31
N ASN A 111 -3.18 4.98 22.73
CA ASN A 111 -3.94 6.22 22.71
C ASN A 111 -4.39 6.59 24.13
N ILE A 112 -4.80 7.84 24.34
CA ILE A 112 -5.10 8.43 25.66
C ILE A 112 -5.96 7.52 26.54
N SER A 113 -7.05 6.98 26.02
CA SER A 113 -7.94 6.09 26.78
C SER A 113 -7.25 4.78 27.22
N CYS A 114 -6.47 4.17 26.32
CA CYS A 114 -5.73 2.95 26.63
C CYS A 114 -4.56 3.22 27.56
N TRP A 115 -3.87 4.34 27.38
CA TRP A 115 -2.78 4.78 28.24
C TRP A 115 -3.24 4.97 29.68
N LEU A 116 -4.35 5.67 29.91
CA LEU A 116 -4.96 5.82 31.23
C LEU A 116 -5.37 4.48 31.89
N ASN A 117 -5.61 3.44 31.08
CA ASN A 117 -5.95 2.10 31.54
C ASN A 117 -4.74 1.14 31.59
N GLY A 118 -3.51 1.64 31.53
CA GLY A 118 -2.29 0.84 31.74
C GLY A 118 -1.73 0.20 30.47
N ALA A 119 -1.92 0.80 29.29
CA ALA A 119 -1.36 0.28 28.04
C ALA A 119 0.16 0.18 28.05
N GLU A 120 0.87 1.08 28.74
CA GLU A 120 2.32 1.03 28.88
C GLU A 120 2.80 -0.22 29.64
N ASP A 121 2.07 -0.63 30.68
CA ASP A 121 2.37 -1.86 31.43
C ASP A 121 2.16 -3.10 30.56
N ILE A 122 1.11 -3.08 29.71
CA ILE A 122 0.83 -4.16 28.76
C ILE A 122 1.95 -4.22 27.72
N LEU A 123 2.38 -3.09 27.15
CA LEU A 123 3.46 -3.02 26.17
C LEU A 123 4.75 -3.59 26.78
N ALA A 124 5.16 -3.09 27.95
CA ALA A 124 6.34 -3.57 28.64
C ALA A 124 6.25 -5.06 29.02
N HIS A 125 5.05 -5.57 29.32
CA HIS A 125 4.85 -7.00 29.55
C HIS A 125 5.06 -7.81 28.27
N CYS A 126 4.53 -7.36 27.15
CA CYS A 126 4.70 -8.02 25.85
C CYS A 126 6.19 -8.06 25.45
N GLU A 127 6.89 -6.94 25.54
CA GLU A 127 8.34 -6.87 25.23
C GLU A 127 9.14 -7.87 26.06
N ARG A 128 8.95 -7.88 27.38
CA ARG A 128 9.64 -8.83 28.26
C ARG A 128 9.30 -10.29 27.96
N LYS A 129 8.03 -10.58 27.67
CA LYS A 129 7.58 -11.96 27.43
C LYS A 129 8.01 -12.50 26.08
N LEU A 130 8.08 -11.65 25.08
CA LEU A 130 8.47 -12.03 23.70
C LEU A 130 10.00 -11.89 23.47
N GLY A 131 10.70 -11.16 24.34
CA GLY A 131 12.15 -10.97 24.22
C GLY A 131 12.54 -10.02 23.09
N ILE A 132 11.73 -9.00 22.82
CA ILE A 132 11.92 -7.99 21.75
C ILE A 132 12.14 -6.61 22.34
#